data_59c7d11cf1754b3e525e556d6adb61f9
#
_entry.id   59c7d11cf1754b3e525e556d6adb61f9
#
_cell.length_a   1.000
_cell.length_b   1.000
_cell.length_c   1.000
_cell.angle_alpha   90.00
_cell.angle_beta   90.00
_cell.angle_gamma   90.00
#
_symmetry.space_group_name_H-M   'P 1'
#
loop_
_entity.id
_entity.type
_entity.pdbx_description
1 polymer ?
#
loop_
_entity_poly.entity_id
_entity_poly.type
_entity_poly.pdbx_seq_one_letter_code
_entity_poly.pdbx_strand_id
1 'polypeptide(L)'
;MNYKFKTKPYKHQMTALEKSWNKETYAYFMEMGTGKTKVLIDNMSMLYDKGKVDGALIVAPKGVVGTWYSNELPTHLPSHIENVTVLWQPNINKKQQQKLETLFEVETALHILIMNVEAFSTEKGKKFAEKFLRSHNTLMAIDESTTIKNPSAKRTKNIVDLAKQAKYRRIMTGSPVTKNPLDLYSQCEFLDSYLLDFSSYYAFRNRYAEMKTMHAHGRSIQVVDKFKNLSELSDTLKNFSYRVLKEDCLDLPDKIFIKRQIQLTPDQFKLYEQMKKQALAILEGKVSSTKNSLTQLMRLQQITCGHFTDDNGATQSIDNNRISELMAVLEDVEGKAIIWAHYQYDINKIIEAIHKEYGP
;
A
#
# COMPACT_ATOMS: atom_id res chain seq x y z
N MET A 1 26.01 10.73 -13.89
CA MET A 1 24.85 10.86 -14.79
C MET A 1 24.55 12.36 -14.96
N ASN A 2 24.58 12.89 -16.19
CA ASN A 2 24.30 14.32 -16.44
C ASN A 2 22.87 14.43 -17.01
N TYR A 3 21.87 14.61 -16.10
CA TYR A 3 20.46 14.76 -16.43
C TYR A 3 19.88 15.98 -15.69
N LYS A 4 19.04 16.76 -16.36
CA LYS A 4 18.43 17.98 -15.79
C LYS A 4 17.15 17.62 -15.03
N PHE A 5 17.30 17.31 -13.74
CA PHE A 5 16.18 17.04 -12.86
C PHE A 5 15.42 18.33 -12.50
N LYS A 6 14.11 18.26 -12.32
CA LYS A 6 13.30 19.39 -11.82
C LYS A 6 13.60 19.69 -10.35
N THR A 7 13.73 18.63 -9.55
CA THR A 7 14.11 18.70 -8.15
C THR A 7 15.41 17.93 -7.95
N LYS A 8 16.33 18.45 -7.13
CA LYS A 8 17.64 17.81 -6.91
C LYS A 8 17.47 16.46 -6.22
N PRO A 9 17.93 15.34 -6.80
CA PRO A 9 17.88 14.04 -6.15
C PRO A 9 18.89 13.92 -5.03
N TYR A 10 18.56 13.16 -3.99
CA TYR A 10 19.50 12.75 -2.96
C TYR A 10 20.47 11.68 -3.49
N LYS A 11 21.59 11.46 -2.79
CA LYS A 11 22.63 10.50 -3.19
C LYS A 11 22.07 9.09 -3.44
N HIS A 12 21.24 8.58 -2.53
CA HIS A 12 20.62 7.25 -2.67
C HIS A 12 19.64 7.17 -3.86
N GLN A 13 18.93 8.26 -4.18
CA GLN A 13 18.06 8.34 -5.36
C GLN A 13 18.88 8.34 -6.66
N MET A 14 20.00 9.05 -6.69
CA MET A 14 20.95 8.98 -7.82
C MET A 14 21.49 7.57 -8.01
N THR A 15 21.91 6.89 -6.93
CA THR A 15 22.36 5.50 -6.99
C THR A 15 21.28 4.57 -7.52
N ALA A 16 20.02 4.76 -7.12
CA ALA A 16 18.89 3.98 -7.64
C ALA A 16 18.75 4.17 -9.15
N LEU A 17 18.81 5.41 -9.64
CA LEU A 17 18.73 5.72 -11.07
C LEU A 17 19.91 5.16 -11.84
N GLU A 18 21.14 5.32 -11.37
CA GLU A 18 22.34 4.80 -12.02
C GLU A 18 22.28 3.29 -12.24
N LYS A 19 21.72 2.56 -11.25
CA LYS A 19 21.58 1.11 -11.33
C LYS A 19 20.44 0.65 -12.26
N SER A 20 19.44 1.49 -12.51
CA SER A 20 18.15 1.03 -13.07
C SER A 20 17.67 1.76 -14.31
N TRP A 21 18.12 3.00 -14.59
CA TRP A 21 17.43 3.89 -15.52
C TRP A 21 17.18 3.28 -16.91
N ASN A 22 18.10 2.47 -17.41
CA ASN A 22 18.04 1.85 -18.72
C ASN A 22 17.72 0.34 -18.70
N LYS A 23 17.54 -0.25 -17.53
CA LYS A 23 17.14 -1.66 -17.43
C LYS A 23 15.66 -1.79 -17.76
N GLU A 24 15.28 -2.86 -18.45
CA GLU A 24 13.87 -3.11 -18.79
C GLU A 24 13.04 -3.39 -17.55
N THR A 25 13.59 -4.12 -16.58
CA THR A 25 12.92 -4.46 -15.32
C THR A 25 13.75 -4.08 -14.10
N TYR A 26 13.14 -3.51 -13.07
CA TYR A 26 13.83 -3.18 -11.82
C TYR A 26 12.89 -2.97 -10.65
N ALA A 27 13.35 -3.32 -9.43
CA ALA A 27 12.62 -3.15 -8.19
C ALA A 27 13.25 -2.06 -7.31
N TYR A 28 12.43 -1.12 -6.84
CA TYR A 28 12.82 -0.11 -5.85
C TYR A 28 12.27 -0.50 -4.47
N PHE A 29 13.07 -1.26 -3.72
CA PHE A 29 12.77 -1.64 -2.34
C PHE A 29 13.29 -0.56 -1.38
N MET A 30 12.72 0.61 -1.52
CA MET A 30 13.11 1.80 -0.79
C MET A 30 12.08 2.11 0.30
N GLU A 31 12.52 2.32 1.53
CA GLU A 31 11.62 2.56 2.67
C GLU A 31 10.73 3.78 2.47
N MET A 32 9.60 3.85 3.17
CA MET A 32 8.67 4.99 3.08
C MET A 32 9.39 6.29 3.45
N GLY A 33 9.18 7.36 2.66
CA GLY A 33 9.82 8.66 2.88
C GLY A 33 11.23 8.80 2.29
N THR A 34 11.81 7.77 1.62
CA THR A 34 13.10 7.88 0.92
C THR A 34 12.97 8.41 -0.52
N GLY A 35 11.75 8.72 -0.98
CA GLY A 35 11.47 9.34 -2.28
C GLY A 35 11.44 8.38 -3.46
N LYS A 36 10.89 7.16 -3.28
CA LYS A 36 10.63 6.18 -4.36
C LYS A 36 9.92 6.78 -5.56
N THR A 37 8.86 7.54 -5.29
CA THR A 37 8.02 8.21 -6.28
C THR A 37 8.84 9.13 -7.18
N LYS A 38 9.69 9.96 -6.57
CA LYS A 38 10.62 10.82 -7.32
C LYS A 38 11.56 10.01 -8.22
N VAL A 39 12.15 8.93 -7.70
CA VAL A 39 13.04 8.05 -8.49
C VAL A 39 12.31 7.50 -9.70
N LEU A 40 11.05 7.08 -9.56
CA LEU A 40 10.27 6.59 -10.70
C LEU A 40 9.97 7.70 -11.72
N ILE A 41 9.57 8.89 -11.26
CA ILE A 41 9.29 10.04 -12.15
C ILE A 41 10.56 10.43 -12.92
N ASP A 42 11.69 10.53 -12.25
CA ASP A 42 12.97 10.82 -12.88
C ASP A 42 13.36 9.73 -13.89
N ASN A 43 13.18 8.44 -13.56
CA ASN A 43 13.44 7.33 -14.47
C ASN A 43 12.55 7.37 -15.72
N MET A 44 11.25 7.61 -15.53
CA MET A 44 10.28 7.77 -16.60
C MET A 44 10.67 8.92 -17.53
N SER A 45 11.03 10.06 -16.96
CA SER A 45 11.47 11.26 -17.69
C SER A 45 12.72 11.00 -18.51
N MET A 46 13.70 10.32 -17.94
CA MET A 46 14.94 9.95 -18.65
C MET A 46 14.68 8.98 -19.80
N LEU A 47 13.76 8.03 -19.64
CA LEU A 47 13.39 7.11 -20.72
C LEU A 47 12.66 7.85 -21.85
N TYR A 48 11.79 8.81 -21.53
CA TYR A 48 11.11 9.65 -22.50
C TYR A 48 12.09 10.52 -23.31
N ASP A 49 12.98 11.26 -22.63
CA ASP A 49 13.98 12.11 -23.28
C ASP A 49 14.95 11.31 -24.19
N LYS A 50 15.09 10.01 -23.97
CA LYS A 50 15.86 9.10 -24.81
C LYS A 50 15.01 8.44 -25.92
N GLY A 51 13.76 8.83 -26.09
CA GLY A 51 12.84 8.26 -27.07
C GLY A 51 12.54 6.78 -26.86
N LYS A 52 12.69 6.28 -25.62
CA LYS A 52 12.48 4.85 -25.29
C LYS A 52 11.06 4.53 -24.91
N VAL A 53 10.34 5.51 -24.35
CA VAL A 53 8.93 5.44 -23.99
C VAL A 53 8.22 6.73 -24.39
N ASP A 54 6.95 6.62 -24.73
CA ASP A 54 6.02 7.73 -24.96
C ASP A 54 4.80 7.62 -24.03
N GLY A 55 4.68 6.49 -23.30
CA GLY A 55 3.61 6.24 -22.35
C GLY A 55 4.11 5.72 -21.00
N ALA A 56 3.36 6.05 -19.93
CA ALA A 56 3.57 5.51 -18.60
C ALA A 56 2.24 5.09 -17.97
N LEU A 57 2.15 3.83 -17.54
CA LEU A 57 1.02 3.32 -16.76
C LEU A 57 1.44 3.17 -15.30
N ILE A 58 0.90 4.03 -14.44
CA ILE A 58 1.16 4.01 -12.99
C ILE A 58 -0.01 3.35 -12.28
N VAL A 59 0.26 2.22 -11.63
CA VAL A 59 -0.71 1.48 -10.82
C VAL A 59 -0.41 1.73 -9.35
N ALA A 60 -1.36 2.31 -8.61
CA ALA A 60 -1.17 2.69 -7.21
C ALA A 60 -2.38 2.32 -6.34
N PRO A 61 -2.25 2.26 -5.00
CA PRO A 61 -3.38 2.13 -4.10
C PRO A 61 -4.38 3.29 -4.27
N LYS A 62 -5.68 3.01 -4.12
CA LYS A 62 -6.76 4.00 -4.31
C LYS A 62 -6.55 5.31 -3.54
N GLY A 63 -6.02 5.24 -2.31
CA GLY A 63 -5.76 6.43 -1.49
C GLY A 63 -4.60 7.31 -1.97
N VAL A 64 -3.76 6.81 -2.91
CA VAL A 64 -2.52 7.49 -3.34
C VAL A 64 -2.61 8.03 -4.78
N VAL A 65 -3.53 7.51 -5.60
CA VAL A 65 -3.64 7.93 -7.02
C VAL A 65 -3.88 9.43 -7.20
N GLY A 66 -4.63 10.05 -6.28
CA GLY A 66 -4.85 11.50 -6.27
C GLY A 66 -3.54 12.28 -6.01
N THR A 67 -2.73 11.84 -5.07
CA THR A 67 -1.44 12.44 -4.73
C THR A 67 -0.46 12.38 -5.91
N TRP A 68 -0.43 11.27 -6.63
CA TRP A 68 0.33 11.12 -7.87
C TRP A 68 -0.03 12.22 -8.89
N TYR A 69 -1.34 12.41 -9.09
CA TYR A 69 -1.87 13.36 -10.08
C TYR A 69 -1.67 14.82 -9.67
N SER A 70 -1.99 15.17 -8.41
CA SER A 70 -2.07 16.56 -7.96
C SER A 70 -0.79 17.09 -7.34
N ASN A 71 0.13 16.23 -6.89
CA ASN A 71 1.32 16.63 -6.15
C ASN A 71 2.62 16.08 -6.74
N GLU A 72 2.76 14.77 -6.87
CA GLU A 72 4.05 14.14 -7.19
C GLU A 72 4.53 14.48 -8.61
N LEU A 73 3.67 14.27 -9.62
CA LEU A 73 3.99 14.60 -11.01
C LEU A 73 4.23 16.10 -11.19
N PRO A 74 3.36 17.02 -10.73
CA PRO A 74 3.62 18.45 -10.83
C PRO A 74 4.90 18.88 -10.13
N THR A 75 5.30 18.23 -9.04
CA THR A 75 6.51 18.60 -8.29
C THR A 75 7.79 18.10 -8.98
N HIS A 76 7.81 16.89 -9.52
CA HIS A 76 9.04 16.23 -9.93
C HIS A 76 9.21 16.08 -11.45
N LEU A 77 8.14 16.04 -12.25
CA LEU A 77 8.24 15.92 -13.70
C LEU A 77 8.92 17.17 -14.31
N PRO A 78 10.01 17.01 -15.08
CA PRO A 78 10.73 18.14 -15.69
C PRO A 78 9.84 19.01 -16.56
N SER A 79 9.98 20.34 -16.44
CA SER A 79 9.10 21.30 -17.12
C SER A 79 9.25 21.33 -18.65
N HIS A 80 10.33 20.76 -19.19
CA HIS A 80 10.53 20.64 -20.64
C HIS A 80 9.76 19.47 -21.25
N ILE A 81 9.23 18.56 -20.42
CA ILE A 81 8.46 17.41 -20.89
C ILE A 81 6.99 17.80 -20.97
N GLU A 82 6.49 17.93 -22.18
CA GLU A 82 5.05 18.04 -22.41
C GLU A 82 4.38 16.73 -22.04
N ASN A 83 3.26 16.79 -21.31
CA ASN A 83 2.60 15.57 -20.87
C ASN A 83 1.08 15.65 -20.89
N VAL A 84 0.46 14.53 -21.15
CA VAL A 84 -0.99 14.30 -21.01
C VAL A 84 -1.19 13.32 -19.86
N THR A 85 -1.61 13.85 -18.70
CA THR A 85 -1.80 13.03 -17.50
C THR A 85 -3.28 12.83 -17.19
N VAL A 86 -3.73 11.59 -17.10
CA VAL A 86 -5.13 11.26 -16.81
C VAL A 86 -5.24 10.23 -15.68
N LEU A 87 -6.14 10.53 -14.74
CA LEU A 87 -6.54 9.61 -13.68
C LEU A 87 -7.78 8.83 -14.14
N TRP A 88 -7.65 7.51 -14.24
CA TRP A 88 -8.75 6.61 -14.58
C TRP A 88 -9.78 6.51 -13.45
N GLN A 89 -11.07 6.50 -13.83
CA GLN A 89 -12.19 6.32 -12.91
C GLN A 89 -13.21 5.35 -13.51
N PRO A 90 -13.88 4.51 -12.69
CA PRO A 90 -14.83 3.50 -13.19
C PRO A 90 -16.11 4.10 -13.76
N ASN A 91 -16.61 5.18 -13.12
CA ASN A 91 -17.82 5.91 -13.52
C ASN A 91 -17.40 7.29 -14.01
N ILE A 92 -17.54 7.52 -15.30
CA ILE A 92 -17.10 8.74 -15.96
C ILE A 92 -18.28 9.43 -16.65
N ASN A 93 -18.32 10.76 -16.54
CA ASN A 93 -19.19 11.60 -17.35
C ASN A 93 -18.54 11.88 -18.73
N LYS A 94 -19.29 12.52 -19.65
CA LYS A 94 -18.78 12.84 -21.00
C LYS A 94 -17.46 13.63 -20.99
N LYS A 95 -17.30 14.59 -20.09
CA LYS A 95 -16.08 15.38 -19.96
C LYS A 95 -14.88 14.54 -19.54
N GLN A 96 -15.07 13.62 -18.63
CA GLN A 96 -14.03 12.68 -18.19
C GLN A 96 -13.68 11.67 -19.29
N GLN A 97 -14.67 11.24 -20.08
CA GLN A 97 -14.44 10.37 -21.22
C GLN A 97 -13.58 11.07 -22.28
N GLN A 98 -13.91 12.31 -22.63
CA GLN A 98 -13.11 13.12 -23.55
C GLN A 98 -11.67 13.23 -23.03
N LYS A 99 -11.48 13.49 -21.72
CA LYS A 99 -10.16 13.54 -21.11
C LYS A 99 -9.37 12.22 -21.20
N LEU A 100 -10.05 11.06 -21.13
CA LEU A 100 -9.40 9.76 -21.35
C LEU A 100 -9.01 9.56 -22.82
N GLU A 101 -9.76 10.13 -23.75
CA GLU A 101 -9.47 10.05 -25.20
C GLU A 101 -8.23 10.84 -25.59
N THR A 102 -7.93 11.95 -24.89
CA THR A 102 -6.69 12.73 -25.14
C THR A 102 -5.40 11.91 -24.95
N LEU A 103 -5.46 10.81 -24.21
CA LEU A 103 -4.33 9.87 -24.11
C LEU A 103 -3.94 9.23 -25.44
N PHE A 104 -4.80 9.31 -26.46
CA PHE A 104 -4.60 8.67 -27.77
C PHE A 104 -4.50 9.66 -28.95
N GLU A 105 -4.64 10.97 -28.68
CA GLU A 105 -4.77 12.00 -29.71
C GLU A 105 -3.49 12.81 -29.93
N VAL A 106 -2.62 12.92 -28.90
CA VAL A 106 -1.42 13.77 -28.91
C VAL A 106 -0.19 12.93 -29.20
N GLU A 107 0.49 13.18 -30.31
CA GLU A 107 1.62 12.37 -30.77
C GLU A 107 2.98 12.71 -30.11
N THR A 108 3.17 13.93 -29.61
CA THR A 108 4.49 14.44 -29.17
C THR A 108 4.66 14.63 -27.66
N ALA A 109 3.74 14.14 -26.83
CA ALA A 109 3.76 14.27 -25.38
C ALA A 109 4.02 12.94 -24.67
N LEU A 110 4.47 13.00 -23.42
CA LEU A 110 4.49 11.83 -22.53
C LEU A 110 3.08 11.59 -22.01
N HIS A 111 2.48 10.47 -22.39
CA HIS A 111 1.15 10.08 -21.94
C HIS A 111 1.22 9.32 -20.63
N ILE A 112 0.57 9.84 -19.58
CA ILE A 112 0.61 9.24 -18.24
C ILE A 112 -0.80 8.83 -17.82
N LEU A 113 -1.02 7.53 -17.73
CA LEU A 113 -2.25 6.94 -17.23
C LEU A 113 -2.04 6.48 -15.79
N ILE A 114 -2.83 7.01 -14.85
CA ILE A 114 -2.80 6.61 -13.44
C ILE A 114 -4.05 5.78 -13.14
N MET A 115 -3.89 4.58 -12.61
CA MET A 115 -4.98 3.67 -12.27
C MET A 115 -4.83 3.13 -10.86
N ASN A 116 -5.95 2.95 -10.16
CA ASN A 116 -5.93 2.21 -8.90
C ASN A 116 -5.85 0.69 -9.15
N VAL A 117 -5.20 -0.02 -8.25
CA VAL A 117 -4.98 -1.47 -8.37
C VAL A 117 -6.28 -2.28 -8.46
N GLU A 118 -7.35 -1.81 -7.82
CA GLU A 118 -8.68 -2.45 -7.84
C GLU A 118 -9.34 -2.42 -9.23
N ALA A 119 -9.00 -1.44 -10.07
CA ALA A 119 -9.50 -1.33 -11.45
C ALA A 119 -9.24 -2.60 -12.25
N PHE A 120 -8.11 -3.27 -12.00
CA PHE A 120 -7.71 -4.50 -12.69
C PHE A 120 -8.51 -5.73 -12.27
N SER A 121 -9.37 -5.64 -11.27
CA SER A 121 -10.39 -6.67 -10.97
C SER A 121 -11.60 -6.60 -11.89
N THR A 122 -11.77 -5.49 -12.64
CA THR A 122 -12.89 -5.23 -13.54
C THR A 122 -12.47 -5.38 -15.01
N GLU A 123 -13.41 -5.86 -15.86
CA GLU A 123 -13.15 -5.96 -17.30
C GLU A 123 -12.95 -4.58 -17.96
N LYS A 124 -13.68 -3.55 -17.49
CA LYS A 124 -13.55 -2.18 -18.01
C LYS A 124 -12.16 -1.62 -17.78
N GLY A 125 -11.64 -1.75 -16.54
CA GLY A 125 -10.30 -1.29 -16.20
C GLY A 125 -9.22 -2.06 -16.94
N LYS A 126 -9.33 -3.41 -17.00
CA LYS A 126 -8.38 -4.25 -17.75
C LYS A 126 -8.31 -3.86 -19.23
N LYS A 127 -9.46 -3.78 -19.91
CA LYS A 127 -9.51 -3.42 -21.34
C LYS A 127 -8.97 -2.03 -21.63
N PHE A 128 -9.20 -1.07 -20.73
CA PHE A 128 -8.67 0.27 -20.90
C PHE A 128 -7.16 0.32 -20.75
N ALA A 129 -6.62 -0.35 -19.72
CA ALA A 129 -5.17 -0.49 -19.54
C ALA A 129 -4.52 -1.21 -20.74
N GLU A 130 -5.14 -2.28 -21.26
CA GLU A 130 -4.68 -2.99 -22.43
C GLU A 130 -4.64 -2.11 -23.69
N LYS A 131 -5.70 -1.32 -23.93
CA LYS A 131 -5.73 -0.35 -25.03
C LYS A 131 -4.56 0.62 -24.93
N PHE A 132 -4.32 1.17 -23.73
CA PHE A 132 -3.21 2.11 -23.49
C PHE A 132 -1.84 1.47 -23.75
N LEU A 133 -1.61 0.27 -23.22
CA LEU A 133 -0.34 -0.44 -23.39
C LEU A 133 -0.04 -0.81 -24.85
N ARG A 134 -1.07 -1.07 -25.67
CA ARG A 134 -0.93 -1.35 -27.10
C ARG A 134 -0.70 -0.09 -27.95
N SER A 135 -1.13 1.07 -27.46
CA SER A 135 -1.03 2.33 -28.20
C SER A 135 0.28 3.06 -27.98
N HIS A 136 1.05 2.69 -26.95
CA HIS A 136 2.26 3.40 -26.54
C HIS A 136 3.42 2.46 -26.24
N ASN A 137 4.65 2.93 -26.45
CA ASN A 137 5.85 2.32 -25.88
C ASN A 137 5.93 2.65 -24.40
N THR A 138 5.57 1.70 -23.53
CA THR A 138 5.27 2.04 -22.15
C THR A 138 6.32 1.63 -21.12
N LEU A 139 6.41 2.47 -20.09
CA LEU A 139 6.83 2.10 -18.75
C LEU A 139 5.59 1.75 -17.93
N MET A 140 5.48 0.52 -17.41
CA MET A 140 4.45 0.16 -16.43
C MET A 140 5.05 0.06 -15.04
N ALA A 141 4.47 0.75 -14.06
CA ALA A 141 4.98 0.77 -12.71
C ALA A 141 3.89 0.49 -11.68
N ILE A 142 4.24 -0.22 -10.61
CA ILE A 142 3.35 -0.47 -9.48
C ILE A 142 3.93 0.22 -8.23
N ASP A 143 3.17 1.16 -7.72
CA ASP A 143 3.40 1.73 -6.40
C ASP A 143 2.74 0.86 -5.32
N GLU A 144 3.46 0.62 -4.24
CA GLU A 144 3.13 -0.37 -3.21
C GLU A 144 2.80 -1.76 -3.79
N SER A 145 3.83 -2.37 -4.40
CA SER A 145 3.73 -3.66 -5.12
C SER A 145 3.24 -4.83 -4.26
N THR A 146 3.25 -4.70 -2.94
CA THR A 146 2.61 -5.65 -2.02
C THR A 146 1.11 -5.82 -2.25
N THR A 147 0.46 -4.89 -2.96
CA THR A 147 -0.94 -4.98 -3.38
C THR A 147 -1.21 -6.13 -4.36
N ILE A 148 -0.18 -6.62 -5.05
CA ILE A 148 -0.24 -7.76 -5.99
C ILE A 148 0.45 -9.02 -5.47
N LYS A 149 0.78 -9.12 -4.18
CA LYS A 149 1.48 -10.27 -3.59
C LYS A 149 0.74 -11.60 -3.66
N ASN A 150 -0.59 -11.58 -3.79
CA ASN A 150 -1.40 -12.80 -3.89
C ASN A 150 -1.50 -13.26 -5.36
N PRO A 151 -0.84 -14.38 -5.76
CA PRO A 151 -0.82 -14.86 -7.15
C PRO A 151 -2.20 -15.35 -7.63
N SER A 152 -3.11 -15.72 -6.72
CA SER A 152 -4.44 -16.20 -7.10
C SER A 152 -5.46 -15.09 -7.33
N ALA A 153 -5.19 -13.86 -6.86
CA ALA A 153 -6.11 -12.74 -6.99
C ALA A 153 -6.31 -12.32 -8.46
N LYS A 154 -7.57 -12.08 -8.87
CA LYS A 154 -7.91 -11.67 -10.24
C LYS A 154 -7.12 -10.45 -10.70
N ARG A 155 -7.01 -9.42 -9.85
CA ARG A 155 -6.23 -8.21 -10.15
C ARG A 155 -4.75 -8.52 -10.41
N THR A 156 -4.14 -9.39 -9.60
CA THR A 156 -2.73 -9.79 -9.77
C THR A 156 -2.50 -10.47 -11.10
N LYS A 157 -3.32 -11.46 -11.43
CA LYS A 157 -3.25 -12.18 -12.72
C LYS A 157 -3.37 -11.22 -13.90
N ASN A 158 -4.36 -10.32 -13.87
CA ASN A 158 -4.57 -9.36 -14.92
C ASN A 158 -3.41 -8.36 -15.06
N ILE A 159 -2.85 -7.87 -13.94
CA ILE A 159 -1.71 -6.95 -13.94
C ILE A 159 -0.46 -7.63 -14.49
N VAL A 160 -0.14 -8.84 -14.03
CA VAL A 160 1.03 -9.61 -14.50
C VAL A 160 0.92 -9.95 -16.00
N ASP A 161 -0.27 -10.29 -16.47
CA ASP A 161 -0.51 -10.57 -17.88
C ASP A 161 -0.35 -9.31 -18.75
N LEU A 162 -0.93 -8.19 -18.34
CA LEU A 162 -0.80 -6.91 -19.03
C LEU A 162 0.64 -6.37 -19.04
N ALA A 163 1.40 -6.62 -17.98
CA ALA A 163 2.79 -6.16 -17.85
C ALA A 163 3.69 -6.67 -18.99
N LYS A 164 3.37 -7.82 -19.59
CA LYS A 164 4.11 -8.39 -20.73
C LYS A 164 4.08 -7.49 -21.97
N GLN A 165 3.11 -6.56 -22.05
CA GLN A 165 2.98 -5.61 -23.16
C GLN A 165 3.82 -4.33 -22.91
N ALA A 166 4.30 -4.09 -21.68
CA ALA A 166 5.15 -2.97 -21.35
C ALA A 166 6.62 -3.36 -21.45
N LYS A 167 7.41 -2.56 -22.18
CA LYS A 167 8.85 -2.80 -22.33
C LYS A 167 9.61 -2.55 -21.03
N TYR A 168 9.26 -1.46 -20.32
CA TYR A 168 9.89 -1.12 -19.06
C TYR A 168 8.93 -1.37 -17.90
N ARG A 169 9.39 -2.10 -16.87
CA ARG A 169 8.56 -2.47 -15.71
C ARG A 169 9.26 -2.12 -14.42
N ARG A 170 8.52 -1.52 -13.49
CA ARG A 170 9.03 -1.11 -12.16
C ARG A 170 8.07 -1.51 -11.06
N ILE A 171 8.60 -2.01 -9.98
CA ILE A 171 7.86 -2.14 -8.72
C ILE A 171 8.49 -1.28 -7.64
N MET A 172 7.67 -0.72 -6.79
CA MET A 172 8.11 0.10 -5.66
C MET A 172 7.39 -0.34 -4.39
N THR A 173 8.14 -0.52 -3.32
CA THR A 173 7.59 -0.71 -1.97
C THR A 173 8.67 -0.54 -0.91
N GLY A 174 8.29 -0.07 0.27
CA GLY A 174 9.20 -0.03 1.43
C GLY A 174 9.38 -1.39 2.10
N SER A 175 8.41 -2.29 1.94
CA SER A 175 8.39 -3.60 2.60
C SER A 175 7.94 -4.68 1.63
N PRO A 176 8.81 -5.21 0.76
CA PRO A 176 8.45 -6.21 -0.26
C PRO A 176 7.93 -7.52 0.35
N VAL A 177 8.35 -7.83 1.56
CA VAL A 177 7.90 -8.97 2.36
C VAL A 177 7.03 -8.46 3.51
N THR A 178 5.73 -8.73 3.50
CA THR A 178 4.81 -8.26 4.54
C THR A 178 4.46 -9.33 5.56
N LYS A 179 4.26 -10.57 5.13
CA LYS A 179 3.93 -11.70 5.98
C LYS A 179 4.98 -12.80 5.87
N ASN A 180 5.38 -13.11 4.67
CA ASN A 180 6.33 -14.17 4.40
C ASN A 180 7.07 -13.94 3.06
N PRO A 181 8.22 -14.61 2.83
CA PRO A 181 9.01 -14.46 1.60
C PRO A 181 8.26 -14.82 0.31
N LEU A 182 7.18 -15.62 0.40
CA LEU A 182 6.38 -15.99 -0.77
C LEU A 182 5.59 -14.81 -1.37
N ASP A 183 5.46 -13.72 -0.60
CA ASP A 183 4.89 -12.45 -1.08
C ASP A 183 5.66 -11.87 -2.28
N LEU A 184 6.92 -12.26 -2.48
CA LEU A 184 7.79 -11.79 -3.56
C LEU A 184 7.44 -12.39 -4.91
N TYR A 185 6.88 -13.60 -4.98
CA TYR A 185 6.67 -14.31 -6.24
C TYR A 185 5.95 -13.45 -7.30
N SER A 186 4.74 -13.03 -7.01
CA SER A 186 3.92 -12.26 -7.97
C SER A 186 4.51 -10.88 -8.27
N GLN A 187 5.23 -10.28 -7.33
CA GLN A 187 5.90 -9.01 -7.53
C GLN A 187 7.04 -9.15 -8.55
N CYS A 188 7.80 -10.24 -8.47
CA CYS A 188 8.86 -10.55 -9.43
C CYS A 188 8.28 -11.02 -10.77
N GLU A 189 7.21 -11.80 -10.78
CA GLU A 189 6.48 -12.20 -12.00
C GLU A 189 6.00 -10.98 -12.82
N PHE A 190 5.58 -9.92 -12.16
CA PHE A 190 5.24 -8.67 -12.83
C PHE A 190 6.44 -8.06 -13.55
N LEU A 191 7.63 -8.12 -12.95
CA LEU A 191 8.84 -7.60 -13.57
C LEU A 191 9.27 -8.49 -14.74
N ASP A 192 9.50 -9.77 -14.47
CA ASP A 192 9.83 -10.76 -15.46
C ASP A 192 9.74 -12.17 -14.84
N SER A 193 9.09 -13.11 -15.53
CA SER A 193 8.92 -14.49 -15.06
C SER A 193 10.24 -15.26 -14.92
N TYR A 194 11.31 -14.81 -15.59
CA TYR A 194 12.62 -15.45 -15.53
C TYR A 194 13.51 -14.96 -14.38
N LEU A 195 13.15 -13.88 -13.68
CA LEU A 195 14.00 -13.29 -12.63
C LEU A 195 14.22 -14.21 -11.43
N LEU A 196 13.25 -15.03 -11.09
CA LEU A 196 13.33 -15.98 -9.98
C LEU A 196 13.68 -17.41 -10.45
N ASP A 197 13.69 -17.67 -11.77
CA ASP A 197 13.96 -18.98 -12.37
C ASP A 197 13.05 -20.12 -11.87
N PHE A 198 11.76 -19.82 -11.68
CA PHE A 198 10.76 -20.83 -11.30
C PHE A 198 9.61 -20.84 -12.30
N SER A 199 9.24 -22.03 -12.76
CA SER A 199 8.13 -22.23 -13.70
C SER A 199 6.75 -21.99 -13.09
N SER A 200 6.63 -21.93 -11.77
CA SER A 200 5.35 -21.74 -11.07
C SER A 200 5.52 -21.28 -9.62
N TYR A 201 4.45 -20.67 -9.07
CA TYR A 201 4.37 -20.36 -7.65
C TYR A 201 4.61 -21.57 -6.74
N TYR A 202 4.15 -22.75 -7.14
CA TYR A 202 4.33 -23.97 -6.32
C TYR A 202 5.79 -24.42 -6.29
N ALA A 203 6.52 -24.31 -7.41
CA ALA A 203 7.95 -24.59 -7.45
C ALA A 203 8.73 -23.61 -6.56
N PHE A 204 8.44 -22.31 -6.67
CA PHE A 204 9.01 -21.28 -5.81
C PHE A 204 8.70 -21.53 -4.33
N ARG A 205 7.43 -21.81 -3.98
CA ARG A 205 7.03 -22.14 -2.62
C ARG A 205 7.80 -23.34 -2.06
N ASN A 206 7.90 -24.42 -2.81
CA ASN A 206 8.59 -25.63 -2.35
C ASN A 206 10.10 -25.42 -2.18
N ARG A 207 10.71 -24.49 -2.92
CA ARG A 207 12.11 -24.11 -2.74
C ARG A 207 12.32 -23.35 -1.44
N TYR A 208 11.43 -22.42 -1.09
CA TYR A 208 11.63 -21.48 0.00
C TYR A 208 10.78 -21.73 1.24
N ALA A 209 9.88 -22.70 1.21
CA ALA A 209 9.05 -23.07 2.37
C ALA A 209 8.95 -24.58 2.55
N GLU A 210 8.86 -25.02 3.80
CA GLU A 210 8.45 -26.35 4.18
C GLU A 210 6.98 -26.31 4.59
N MET A 211 6.21 -27.27 4.08
CA MET A 211 4.76 -27.33 4.29
C MET A 211 4.41 -28.44 5.27
N LYS A 212 3.46 -28.16 6.17
CA LYS A 212 2.84 -29.19 7.01
C LYS A 212 1.35 -29.27 6.78
N THR A 213 0.79 -30.44 6.94
CA THR A 213 -0.64 -30.66 6.89
C THR A 213 -1.23 -30.38 8.26
N MET A 214 -2.20 -29.49 8.32
CA MET A 214 -3.04 -29.28 9.50
C MET A 214 -4.46 -29.77 9.23
N HIS A 215 -5.04 -30.45 10.20
CA HIS A 215 -6.43 -30.88 10.14
C HIS A 215 -7.31 -29.90 10.93
N ALA A 216 -8.21 -29.20 10.27
CA ALA A 216 -9.14 -28.28 10.89
C ALA A 216 -10.54 -28.48 10.29
N HIS A 217 -11.55 -28.60 11.14
CA HIS A 217 -12.96 -28.76 10.74
C HIS A 217 -13.18 -29.91 9.71
N GLY A 218 -12.50 -31.05 9.86
CA GLY A 218 -12.62 -32.20 8.94
C GLY A 218 -11.96 -32.02 7.58
N ARG A 219 -11.17 -30.95 7.39
CA ARG A 219 -10.42 -30.67 6.14
C ARG A 219 -8.92 -30.65 6.41
N SER A 220 -8.15 -31.20 5.48
CA SER A 220 -6.69 -31.12 5.51
C SER A 220 -6.25 -29.84 4.78
N ILE A 221 -5.52 -28.96 5.47
CA ILE A 221 -5.02 -27.71 4.93
C ILE A 221 -3.49 -27.72 4.97
N GLN A 222 -2.84 -27.36 3.87
CA GLN A 222 -1.40 -27.17 3.82
C GLN A 222 -1.04 -25.76 4.32
N VAL A 223 -0.24 -25.70 5.38
CA VAL A 223 0.27 -24.43 5.94
C VAL A 223 1.80 -24.42 5.91
N VAL A 224 2.38 -23.24 5.83
CA VAL A 224 3.84 -23.10 5.94
C VAL A 224 4.25 -23.42 7.37
N ASP A 225 5.22 -24.32 7.52
CA ASP A 225 5.84 -24.64 8.80
C ASP A 225 7.02 -23.74 9.07
N LYS A 226 7.98 -23.70 8.15
CA LYS A 226 9.15 -22.82 8.23
C LYS A 226 9.64 -22.41 6.83
N PHE A 227 10.45 -21.37 6.78
CA PHE A 227 11.12 -20.92 5.57
C PHE A 227 12.56 -21.42 5.50
N LYS A 228 13.06 -21.59 4.28
CA LYS A 228 14.42 -22.08 4.01
C LYS A 228 15.04 -21.33 2.83
N ASN A 229 16.35 -21.48 2.63
CA ASN A 229 17.11 -20.90 1.51
C ASN A 229 16.96 -19.37 1.34
N LEU A 230 16.70 -18.64 2.43
CA LEU A 230 16.43 -17.19 2.38
C LEU A 230 17.64 -16.36 1.93
N SER A 231 18.85 -16.84 2.16
CA SER A 231 20.08 -16.19 1.68
C SER A 231 20.14 -16.21 0.15
N GLU A 232 19.87 -17.37 -0.46
CA GLU A 232 19.79 -17.53 -1.93
C GLU A 232 18.75 -16.57 -2.54
N LEU A 233 17.56 -16.49 -1.96
CA LEU A 233 16.52 -15.57 -2.40
C LEU A 233 16.97 -14.12 -2.30
N SER A 234 17.61 -13.75 -1.19
CA SER A 234 18.14 -12.41 -0.99
C SER A 234 19.20 -12.04 -2.03
N ASP A 235 20.10 -12.96 -2.35
CA ASP A 235 21.15 -12.74 -3.35
C ASP A 235 20.58 -12.63 -4.76
N THR A 236 19.57 -13.42 -5.10
CA THR A 236 18.84 -13.31 -6.37
C THR A 236 18.20 -11.93 -6.52
N LEU A 237 17.53 -11.43 -5.49
CA LEU A 237 16.88 -10.11 -5.51
C LEU A 237 17.87 -8.95 -5.74
N LYS A 238 19.09 -9.03 -5.23
CA LYS A 238 20.14 -7.99 -5.40
C LYS A 238 20.46 -7.70 -6.86
N ASN A 239 20.28 -8.67 -7.76
CA ASN A 239 20.62 -8.53 -9.19
C ASN A 239 19.70 -7.54 -9.93
N PHE A 240 18.45 -7.40 -9.47
CA PHE A 240 17.45 -6.56 -10.14
C PHE A 240 16.70 -5.63 -9.17
N SER A 241 17.24 -5.40 -7.99
CA SER A 241 16.64 -4.48 -7.02
C SER A 241 17.67 -3.56 -6.37
N TYR A 242 17.16 -2.48 -5.80
CA TYR A 242 17.90 -1.61 -4.91
C TYR A 242 17.12 -1.39 -3.63
N ARG A 243 17.74 -1.77 -2.50
CA ARG A 243 17.19 -1.60 -1.17
C ARG A 243 17.80 -0.39 -0.49
N VAL A 244 16.94 0.42 0.14
CA VAL A 244 17.32 1.60 0.92
C VAL A 244 16.50 1.64 2.19
N LEU A 245 17.16 1.78 3.33
CA LEU A 245 16.53 2.05 4.62
C LEU A 245 16.67 3.54 4.95
N LYS A 246 15.77 4.07 5.77
CA LYS A 246 15.83 5.48 6.20
C LYS A 246 17.11 5.78 6.98
N GLU A 247 17.48 4.87 7.86
CA GLU A 247 18.69 4.97 8.69
C GLU A 247 19.97 5.06 7.88
N ASP A 248 19.99 4.48 6.66
CA ASP A 248 21.16 4.50 5.78
C ASP A 248 21.30 5.81 4.98
N CYS A 249 20.25 6.61 4.87
CA CYS A 249 20.20 7.68 3.88
C CYS A 249 19.63 9.03 4.36
N LEU A 250 19.01 9.05 5.54
CA LEU A 250 18.39 10.24 6.12
C LEU A 250 18.88 10.42 7.55
N ASP A 251 19.33 11.63 7.87
CA ASP A 251 19.65 12.04 9.23
C ASP A 251 18.34 12.47 9.91
N LEU A 252 17.70 11.53 10.59
CA LEU A 252 16.42 11.74 11.28
C LEU A 252 16.64 11.52 12.79
N PRO A 253 15.97 12.30 13.64
CA PRO A 253 15.99 12.05 15.08
C PRO A 253 15.41 10.68 15.40
N ASP A 254 15.86 10.11 16.50
CA ASP A 254 15.37 8.84 17.01
C ASP A 254 13.86 8.87 17.26
N LYS A 255 13.19 7.75 17.00
CA LYS A 255 11.77 7.59 17.31
C LYS A 255 11.59 7.42 18.81
N ILE A 256 10.82 8.30 19.44
CA ILE A 256 10.46 8.19 20.83
C ILE A 256 9.05 7.58 20.93
N PHE A 257 8.93 6.47 21.66
CA PHE A 257 7.65 5.81 21.93
C PHE A 257 7.22 6.08 23.37
N ILE A 258 6.13 6.80 23.54
CA ILE A 258 5.56 7.10 24.85
C ILE A 258 4.24 6.36 25.01
N LYS A 259 4.10 5.60 26.09
CA LYS A 259 2.88 4.89 26.45
C LYS A 259 2.17 5.64 27.56
N ARG A 260 0.96 6.13 27.29
CA ARG A 260 0.10 6.72 28.31
C ARG A 260 -0.95 5.72 28.76
N GLN A 261 -1.05 5.48 30.06
CA GLN A 261 -2.04 4.61 30.67
C GLN A 261 -3.21 5.46 31.14
N ILE A 262 -4.41 5.14 30.66
CA ILE A 262 -5.64 5.85 30.99
C ILE A 262 -6.50 4.92 31.83
N GLN A 263 -6.91 5.40 33.02
CA GLN A 263 -7.80 4.66 33.89
C GLN A 263 -9.23 4.72 33.34
N LEU A 264 -9.94 3.59 33.43
CA LEU A 264 -11.35 3.53 33.11
C LEU A 264 -12.15 4.31 34.16
N THR A 265 -13.22 4.99 33.75
CA THR A 265 -14.20 5.54 34.67
C THR A 265 -14.92 4.42 35.43
N PRO A 266 -15.54 4.69 36.57
CA PRO A 266 -16.30 3.67 37.32
C PRO A 266 -17.36 2.97 36.48
N ASP A 267 -18.06 3.72 35.63
CA ASP A 267 -19.09 3.16 34.72
C ASP A 267 -18.48 2.28 33.61
N GLN A 268 -17.38 2.73 33.02
CA GLN A 268 -16.63 1.87 32.03
C GLN A 268 -16.15 0.59 32.71
N PHE A 269 -15.57 0.68 33.90
CA PHE A 269 -15.06 -0.47 34.64
C PHE A 269 -16.17 -1.48 34.96
N LYS A 270 -17.32 -1.01 35.41
CA LYS A 270 -18.49 -1.86 35.70
C LYS A 270 -18.97 -2.61 34.44
N LEU A 271 -19.13 -1.89 33.32
CA LEU A 271 -19.55 -2.48 32.04
C LEU A 271 -18.49 -3.46 31.49
N TYR A 272 -17.21 -3.10 31.60
CA TYR A 272 -16.10 -3.92 31.19
C TYR A 272 -16.06 -5.27 31.93
N GLU A 273 -16.18 -5.25 33.28
CA GLU A 273 -16.17 -6.47 34.09
C GLU A 273 -17.41 -7.35 33.83
N GLN A 274 -18.59 -6.74 33.61
CA GLN A 274 -19.79 -7.51 33.21
C GLN A 274 -19.56 -8.23 31.85
N MET A 275 -19.07 -7.53 30.84
CA MET A 275 -18.80 -8.07 29.51
C MET A 275 -17.69 -9.11 29.55
N LYS A 276 -16.63 -8.90 30.34
CA LYS A 276 -15.52 -9.82 30.52
C LYS A 276 -15.96 -11.16 31.12
N LYS A 277 -16.85 -11.12 32.13
CA LYS A 277 -17.43 -12.35 32.71
C LYS A 277 -18.24 -13.14 31.68
N GLN A 278 -19.01 -12.48 30.83
CA GLN A 278 -19.73 -13.12 29.74
C GLN A 278 -18.77 -13.71 28.69
N ALA A 279 -17.71 -12.99 28.29
CA ALA A 279 -16.71 -13.46 27.35
C ALA A 279 -15.95 -14.69 27.88
N LEU A 280 -15.58 -14.70 29.15
CA LEU A 280 -14.91 -15.85 29.79
C LEU A 280 -15.82 -17.09 29.83
N ALA A 281 -17.10 -16.93 30.17
CA ALA A 281 -18.05 -18.04 30.16
C ALA A 281 -18.22 -18.68 28.79
N ILE A 282 -18.10 -17.92 27.70
CA ILE A 282 -18.13 -18.41 26.34
C ILE A 282 -16.83 -19.15 26.00
N LEU A 283 -15.67 -18.63 26.38
CA LEU A 283 -14.37 -19.26 26.14
C LEU A 283 -14.20 -20.57 26.92
N GLU A 284 -14.76 -20.69 28.10
CA GLU A 284 -14.74 -21.91 28.92
C GLU A 284 -15.72 -22.99 28.43
N GLY A 285 -16.37 -22.80 27.29
CA GLY A 285 -17.29 -23.79 26.69
C GLY A 285 -18.65 -23.88 27.37
N LYS A 286 -18.96 -23.01 28.32
CA LYS A 286 -20.25 -22.94 29.00
C LYS A 286 -21.39 -22.42 28.12
N VAL A 287 -21.03 -21.75 27.01
CA VAL A 287 -21.99 -21.23 26.00
C VAL A 287 -21.40 -21.47 24.61
N SER A 288 -22.11 -22.19 23.78
CA SER A 288 -21.64 -22.60 22.44
C SER A 288 -21.90 -21.51 21.39
N SER A 289 -20.89 -20.70 21.01
CA SER A 289 -20.73 -20.21 19.64
C SER A 289 -19.40 -19.45 19.41
N THR A 290 -18.63 -19.88 18.43
CA THR A 290 -17.38 -19.21 18.00
C THR A 290 -17.58 -17.79 17.48
N LYS A 291 -18.76 -17.45 16.93
CA LYS A 291 -19.11 -16.09 16.51
C LYS A 291 -19.22 -15.12 17.70
N ASN A 292 -19.63 -15.60 18.86
CA ASN A 292 -19.82 -14.73 20.05
C ASN A 292 -18.49 -14.30 20.70
N SER A 293 -17.43 -15.13 20.66
CA SER A 293 -16.15 -14.79 21.32
C SER A 293 -15.47 -13.57 20.71
N LEU A 294 -15.42 -13.49 19.37
CA LEU A 294 -14.81 -12.36 18.66
C LEU A 294 -15.64 -11.07 18.88
N THR A 295 -16.96 -11.20 18.83
CA THR A 295 -17.87 -10.08 19.09
C THR A 295 -17.69 -9.54 20.51
N GLN A 296 -17.55 -10.42 21.50
CA GLN A 296 -17.32 -10.00 22.91
C GLN A 296 -16.00 -9.26 23.09
N LEU A 297 -14.92 -9.71 22.43
CA LEU A 297 -13.64 -9.00 22.43
C LEU A 297 -13.76 -7.59 21.81
N MET A 298 -14.49 -7.47 20.70
CA MET A 298 -14.77 -6.17 20.09
C MET A 298 -15.58 -5.25 21.03
N ARG A 299 -16.58 -5.79 21.74
CA ARG A 299 -17.37 -5.03 22.72
C ARG A 299 -16.50 -4.55 23.89
N LEU A 300 -15.63 -5.39 24.42
CA LEU A 300 -14.66 -4.99 25.46
C LEU A 300 -13.78 -3.83 24.97
N GLN A 301 -13.29 -3.91 23.73
CA GLN A 301 -12.50 -2.82 23.14
C GLN A 301 -13.33 -1.54 22.98
N GLN A 302 -14.57 -1.63 22.50
CA GLN A 302 -15.47 -0.47 22.39
C GLN A 302 -15.70 0.21 23.75
N ILE A 303 -15.98 -0.56 24.82
CA ILE A 303 -16.15 -0.03 26.17
C ILE A 303 -14.91 0.75 26.63
N THR A 304 -13.71 0.21 26.38
CA THR A 304 -12.46 0.92 26.71
C THR A 304 -12.25 2.16 25.85
N CYS A 305 -12.86 2.23 24.65
CA CYS A 305 -12.86 3.41 23.80
C CYS A 305 -13.92 4.46 24.18
N GLY A 306 -14.82 4.14 25.12
CA GLY A 306 -15.85 5.09 25.60
C GLY A 306 -17.15 5.04 24.79
N HIS A 307 -17.45 3.91 24.16
CA HIS A 307 -18.73 3.70 23.50
C HIS A 307 -19.11 2.22 23.52
N PHE A 308 -20.36 1.95 23.25
CA PHE A 308 -20.89 0.59 23.09
C PHE A 308 -21.91 0.58 21.94
N THR A 309 -21.79 -0.35 21.02
CA THR A 309 -22.75 -0.54 19.95
C THR A 309 -23.55 -1.80 20.24
N ASP A 310 -24.86 -1.71 20.33
CA ASP A 310 -25.75 -2.85 20.58
C ASP A 310 -25.90 -3.77 19.33
N ASP A 311 -26.68 -4.83 19.46
CA ASP A 311 -26.89 -5.78 18.36
C ASP A 311 -27.80 -5.21 17.25
N ASN A 312 -28.51 -4.11 17.49
CA ASN A 312 -29.31 -3.38 16.53
C ASN A 312 -28.50 -2.30 15.80
N GLY A 313 -27.23 -2.12 16.16
CA GLY A 313 -26.32 -1.13 15.56
C GLY A 313 -26.42 0.27 16.19
N ALA A 314 -27.21 0.46 17.25
CA ALA A 314 -27.26 1.72 17.95
C ALA A 314 -26.02 1.89 18.85
N THR A 315 -25.34 3.04 18.72
CA THR A 315 -24.12 3.35 19.48
C THR A 315 -24.44 4.31 20.61
N GLN A 316 -24.09 3.93 21.84
CA GLN A 316 -24.22 4.72 23.05
C GLN A 316 -22.85 5.21 23.51
N SER A 317 -22.78 6.47 23.93
CA SER A 317 -21.58 7.04 24.54
C SER A 317 -21.42 6.56 25.97
N ILE A 318 -20.21 6.28 26.38
CA ILE A 318 -19.83 6.02 27.78
C ILE A 318 -18.82 7.09 28.17
N ASP A 319 -19.01 7.71 29.32
CA ASP A 319 -18.06 8.69 29.82
C ASP A 319 -16.69 8.08 30.02
N ASN A 320 -15.62 8.78 29.52
CA ASN A 320 -14.27 8.24 29.50
C ASN A 320 -13.22 9.36 29.53
N ASN A 321 -12.02 9.02 29.98
CA ASN A 321 -10.90 9.94 30.14
C ASN A 321 -10.01 10.06 28.89
N ARG A 322 -10.33 9.39 27.76
CA ARG A 322 -9.43 9.31 26.60
C ARG A 322 -9.33 10.62 25.82
N ILE A 323 -10.47 11.32 25.67
CA ILE A 323 -10.47 12.59 24.94
C ILE A 323 -9.69 13.66 25.73
N SER A 324 -9.91 13.76 27.06
CA SER A 324 -9.17 14.70 27.88
C SER A 324 -7.66 14.42 27.86
N GLU A 325 -7.26 13.16 27.95
CA GLU A 325 -5.84 12.78 27.87
C GLU A 325 -5.25 13.06 26.46
N LEU A 326 -6.03 12.84 25.40
CA LEU A 326 -5.60 13.20 24.05
C LEU A 326 -5.38 14.71 23.91
N MET A 327 -6.31 15.52 24.44
CA MET A 327 -6.18 16.99 24.40
C MET A 327 -4.94 17.46 25.17
N ALA A 328 -4.68 16.89 26.35
CA ALA A 328 -3.46 17.18 27.10
C ALA A 328 -2.18 16.80 26.34
N VAL A 329 -2.19 15.70 25.58
CA VAL A 329 -1.05 15.36 24.69
C VAL A 329 -0.89 16.38 23.57
N LEU A 330 -1.99 16.84 22.98
CA LEU A 330 -1.96 17.80 21.87
C LEU A 330 -1.46 19.19 22.28
N GLU A 331 -1.65 19.59 23.53
CA GLU A 331 -1.10 20.84 24.09
C GLU A 331 0.44 20.86 24.05
N ASP A 332 1.07 19.67 24.22
CA ASP A 332 2.53 19.53 24.21
C ASP A 332 3.10 19.40 22.78
N VAL A 333 2.26 19.31 21.73
CA VAL A 333 2.71 19.05 20.36
C VAL A 333 2.93 20.35 19.59
N GLU A 334 4.20 20.65 19.29
CA GLU A 334 4.55 21.70 18.35
C GLU A 334 4.42 21.20 16.90
N GLY A 335 3.51 21.78 16.11
CA GLY A 335 3.37 21.49 14.69
C GLY A 335 2.21 20.56 14.33
N LYS A 336 2.43 19.59 13.44
CA LYS A 336 1.37 18.73 12.90
C LYS A 336 1.32 17.38 13.61
N ALA A 337 0.14 16.97 14.04
CA ALA A 337 -0.13 15.66 14.62
C ALA A 337 -0.94 14.77 13.67
N ILE A 338 -0.68 13.46 13.68
CA ILE A 338 -1.52 12.44 13.05
C ILE A 338 -2.12 11.58 14.16
N ILE A 339 -3.46 11.57 14.22
CA ILE A 339 -4.19 10.80 15.22
C ILE A 339 -4.83 9.59 14.54
N TRP A 340 -4.55 8.40 15.06
CA TRP A 340 -5.12 7.15 14.59
C TRP A 340 -6.17 6.63 15.57
N ALA A 341 -7.37 6.35 15.09
CA ALA A 341 -8.41 5.70 15.85
C ALA A 341 -8.99 4.51 15.06
N HIS A 342 -9.50 3.52 15.78
CA HIS A 342 -9.99 2.28 15.17
C HIS A 342 -11.47 2.39 14.75
N TYR A 343 -12.29 3.07 15.52
CA TYR A 343 -13.73 3.18 15.29
C TYR A 343 -14.10 4.55 14.72
N GLN A 344 -15.06 4.57 13.79
CA GLN A 344 -15.58 5.82 13.20
C GLN A 344 -16.19 6.73 14.29
N TYR A 345 -16.80 6.13 15.31
CA TYR A 345 -17.32 6.87 16.45
C TYR A 345 -16.22 7.67 17.18
N ASP A 346 -15.08 7.02 17.45
CA ASP A 346 -13.94 7.67 18.10
C ASP A 346 -13.39 8.80 17.23
N ILE A 347 -13.25 8.56 15.90
CA ILE A 347 -12.78 9.58 14.95
C ILE A 347 -13.68 10.82 15.02
N ASN A 348 -15.01 10.64 15.00
CA ASN A 348 -15.95 11.74 15.05
C ASN A 348 -15.84 12.52 16.39
N LYS A 349 -15.72 11.81 17.53
CA LYS A 349 -15.54 12.43 18.84
C LYS A 349 -14.23 13.20 18.98
N ILE A 350 -13.14 12.68 18.40
CA ILE A 350 -11.85 13.37 18.35
C ILE A 350 -11.97 14.65 17.52
N ILE A 351 -12.61 14.59 16.34
CA ILE A 351 -12.83 15.78 15.50
C ILE A 351 -13.66 16.82 16.23
N GLU A 352 -14.77 16.42 16.88
CA GLU A 352 -15.60 17.33 17.68
C GLU A 352 -14.78 18.03 18.77
N ALA A 353 -13.95 17.29 19.50
CA ALA A 353 -13.12 17.85 20.58
C ALA A 353 -12.05 18.82 20.03
N ILE A 354 -11.36 18.46 18.96
CA ILE A 354 -10.34 19.30 18.31
C ILE A 354 -10.97 20.58 17.77
N HIS A 355 -12.11 20.49 17.07
CA HIS A 355 -12.79 21.68 16.55
C HIS A 355 -13.28 22.62 17.65
N LYS A 356 -13.68 22.09 18.79
CA LYS A 356 -14.08 22.89 19.93
C LYS A 356 -12.92 23.70 20.52
N GLU A 357 -11.72 23.12 20.58
CA GLU A 357 -10.56 23.73 21.22
C GLU A 357 -9.73 24.59 20.26
N TYR A 358 -9.50 24.10 19.04
CA TYR A 358 -8.59 24.73 18.07
C TYR A 358 -9.29 25.35 16.84
N GLY A 359 -10.62 25.22 16.75
CA GLY A 359 -11.38 25.65 15.57
C GLY A 359 -11.42 24.62 14.44
N PRO A 360 -12.23 24.89 13.39
CA PRO A 360 -12.42 23.97 12.26
C PRO A 360 -11.20 23.91 11.32
#